data_b25289346decec9829ee9d704d8f8998
#
_entry.id   b25289346decec9829ee9d704d8f8998
#
_cell.length_a   1.000
_cell.length_b   1.000
_cell.length_c   1.000
_cell.angle_alpha   90.00
_cell.angle_beta   90.00
_cell.angle_gamma   90.00
#
_symmetry.space_group_name_H-M   'P 1'
#
loop_
_entity.id
_entity.type
_entity.pdbx_description
1 polymer ?
#
loop_
_entity_poly.entity_id
_entity_poly.type
_entity_poly.pdbx_seq_one_letter_code
_entity_poly.pdbx_strand_id
1 'polypeptide(L)'
;MHEFTTEVEELAKAVMEYSLARLKSDPPLDGPRSEADLYAELGNTITAAGLGGKETLKVFTETLALACISTDHPRNLAFIPSAPSEYSNLFDLVVGASSLYGGSWQEGAGAVFAENQAIKWLIDIAGLPSSAGGVFVQGGTMGNLSALVVARDQVRKTHPDTQRWVIACSAESHSSITSAAHVMDVDILKIETNSELRLDGEHVAKAIDELHATTNKRVFAIVGTAGSTNLGIVDDLASLAKTAKERNIWFHVDGAYGLAGLCAPSVRHLYQGVEDADSFIVDPHKWLFAPFDACALVYRNPHLAKQTHT
;
A
#
# COMPACT_ATOMS: atom_id res chain seq x y z
N MET A 1 -18.30 -2.46 -31.08
CA MET A 1 -17.90 -2.40 -29.66
C MET A 1 -16.91 -1.28 -29.40
N HIS A 2 -16.05 -0.91 -30.34
CA HIS A 2 -15.06 0.14 -30.21
C HIS A 2 -15.37 1.38 -31.09
N GLU A 3 -16.65 1.66 -31.28
CA GLU A 3 -17.11 2.81 -32.09
C GLU A 3 -17.53 3.93 -31.15
N PHE A 4 -17.04 5.14 -31.37
CA PHE A 4 -17.43 6.33 -30.64
C PHE A 4 -18.67 6.93 -31.29
N THR A 5 -19.84 6.52 -30.79
CA THR A 5 -21.13 6.96 -31.30
C THR A 5 -21.63 8.25 -30.69
N THR A 6 -22.66 8.87 -31.23
CA THR A 6 -23.34 10.03 -30.63
C THR A 6 -23.83 9.72 -29.20
N GLU A 7 -24.31 8.50 -28.94
CA GLU A 7 -24.72 8.08 -27.59
C GLU A 7 -23.57 8.06 -26.62
N VAL A 8 -22.39 7.58 -27.03
CA VAL A 8 -21.17 7.60 -26.22
C VAL A 8 -20.71 9.02 -25.94
N GLU A 9 -20.83 9.93 -26.93
CA GLU A 9 -20.49 11.36 -26.73
C GLU A 9 -21.44 12.04 -25.72
N GLU A 10 -22.75 11.75 -25.80
CA GLU A 10 -23.71 12.28 -24.81
C GLU A 10 -23.44 11.74 -23.40
N LEU A 11 -23.12 10.46 -23.28
CA LEU A 11 -22.73 9.84 -22.01
C LEU A 11 -21.46 10.47 -21.46
N ALA A 12 -20.42 10.69 -22.28
CA ALA A 12 -19.18 11.34 -21.86
C ALA A 12 -19.44 12.74 -21.30
N LYS A 13 -20.30 13.53 -21.95
CA LYS A 13 -20.73 14.85 -21.44
C LYS A 13 -21.40 14.73 -20.07
N ALA A 14 -22.35 13.81 -19.91
CA ALA A 14 -23.04 13.61 -18.63
C ALA A 14 -22.11 13.15 -17.50
N VAL A 15 -21.18 12.23 -17.80
CA VAL A 15 -20.13 11.79 -16.84
C VAL A 15 -19.27 12.97 -16.42
N MET A 16 -18.82 13.80 -17.36
CA MET A 16 -18.00 14.98 -17.03
C MET A 16 -18.77 16.03 -16.23
N GLU A 17 -20.05 16.27 -16.56
CA GLU A 17 -20.92 17.17 -15.80
C GLU A 17 -21.08 16.69 -14.35
N TYR A 18 -21.38 15.40 -14.14
CA TYR A 18 -21.46 14.81 -12.80
C TYR A 18 -20.13 14.95 -12.05
N SER A 19 -19.02 14.55 -12.68
CA SER A 19 -17.70 14.58 -12.05
C SER A 19 -17.30 15.98 -11.62
N LEU A 20 -17.49 16.99 -12.49
CA LEU A 20 -17.20 18.38 -12.17
C LEU A 20 -18.14 18.94 -11.09
N ALA A 21 -19.41 18.56 -11.09
CA ALA A 21 -20.35 18.95 -10.04
C ALA A 21 -19.93 18.34 -8.69
N ARG A 22 -19.57 17.05 -8.66
CA ARG A 22 -19.14 16.33 -7.45
C ARG A 22 -17.85 16.90 -6.88
N LEU A 23 -16.85 17.22 -7.72
CA LEU A 23 -15.58 17.84 -7.29
C LEU A 23 -15.78 19.27 -6.73
N LYS A 24 -16.85 19.96 -7.09
CA LYS A 24 -17.15 21.32 -6.62
C LYS A 24 -18.10 21.35 -5.43
N SER A 25 -18.83 20.27 -5.18
CA SER A 25 -19.81 20.22 -4.09
C SER A 25 -19.14 19.92 -2.76
N ASP A 26 -19.79 20.31 -1.66
CA ASP A 26 -19.43 19.79 -0.36
C ASP A 26 -19.64 18.27 -0.36
N PRO A 27 -18.67 17.49 0.13
CA PRO A 27 -18.79 16.03 0.15
C PRO A 27 -20.01 15.59 0.98
N PRO A 28 -20.78 14.60 0.52
CA PRO A 28 -21.92 14.11 1.29
C PRO A 28 -21.42 13.33 2.53
N LEU A 29 -22.25 13.30 3.58
CA LEU A 29 -22.02 12.44 4.74
C LEU A 29 -22.85 11.16 4.59
N ASP A 30 -22.51 10.37 3.59
CA ASP A 30 -23.16 9.11 3.25
C ASP A 30 -22.55 7.93 4.03
N GLY A 31 -23.17 6.77 3.91
CA GLY A 31 -22.69 5.56 4.57
C GLY A 31 -23.25 4.28 3.94
N PRO A 32 -22.74 3.12 4.36
CA PRO A 32 -23.13 1.86 3.76
C PRO A 32 -24.61 1.56 4.00
N ARG A 33 -25.24 1.00 2.97
CA ARG A 33 -26.57 0.41 3.02
C ARG A 33 -26.49 -1.12 3.08
N SER A 34 -27.52 -1.79 3.54
CA SER A 34 -27.53 -3.25 3.54
C SER A 34 -27.65 -3.80 2.11
N GLU A 35 -27.12 -5.00 1.90
CA GLU A 35 -27.26 -5.71 0.62
C GLU A 35 -28.74 -5.91 0.25
N ALA A 36 -29.58 -6.24 1.24
CA ALA A 36 -31.00 -6.44 1.03
C ALA A 36 -31.71 -5.18 0.53
N ASP A 37 -31.37 -4.00 1.09
CA ASP A 37 -31.96 -2.73 0.65
C ASP A 37 -31.53 -2.39 -0.78
N LEU A 38 -30.25 -2.61 -1.11
CA LEU A 38 -29.73 -2.38 -2.46
C LEU A 38 -30.38 -3.32 -3.48
N TYR A 39 -30.55 -4.60 -3.16
CA TYR A 39 -31.28 -5.52 -4.03
C TYR A 39 -32.77 -5.20 -4.16
N ALA A 40 -33.40 -4.74 -3.10
CA ALA A 40 -34.81 -4.34 -3.14
C ALA A 40 -35.05 -3.14 -4.07
N GLU A 41 -34.09 -2.21 -4.12
CA GLU A 41 -34.18 -1.00 -4.96
C GLU A 41 -33.76 -1.25 -6.41
N LEU A 42 -32.63 -1.93 -6.62
CA LEU A 42 -31.99 -2.06 -7.92
C LEU A 42 -32.27 -3.39 -8.63
N GLY A 43 -32.58 -4.43 -7.89
CA GLY A 43 -32.64 -5.79 -8.41
C GLY A 43 -31.28 -6.26 -8.96
N ASN A 44 -31.31 -7.10 -9.98
CA ASN A 44 -30.10 -7.55 -10.67
C ASN A 44 -29.74 -6.58 -11.80
N THR A 45 -28.68 -5.84 -11.67
CA THR A 45 -28.20 -4.86 -12.63
C THR A 45 -27.31 -5.46 -13.73
N ILE A 46 -26.80 -6.68 -13.53
CA ILE A 46 -25.95 -7.38 -14.50
C ILE A 46 -26.80 -8.40 -15.25
N THR A 47 -27.19 -8.05 -16.47
CA THR A 47 -28.02 -8.88 -17.33
C THR A 47 -27.39 -9.03 -18.70
N ALA A 48 -27.87 -10.02 -19.50
CA ALA A 48 -27.38 -10.23 -20.85
C ALA A 48 -27.65 -9.03 -21.78
N ALA A 49 -28.71 -8.27 -21.52
CA ALA A 49 -29.06 -7.07 -22.31
C ALA A 49 -28.24 -5.84 -21.89
N GLY A 50 -27.71 -5.81 -20.64
CA GLY A 50 -27.14 -4.63 -20.03
C GLY A 50 -28.19 -3.57 -19.67
N LEU A 51 -27.76 -2.48 -19.06
CA LEU A 51 -28.61 -1.34 -18.70
C LEU A 51 -28.50 -0.18 -19.71
N GLY A 52 -27.42 -0.14 -20.48
CA GLY A 52 -27.03 1.04 -21.27
C GLY A 52 -26.38 2.13 -20.42
N GLY A 53 -25.62 3.01 -21.08
CA GLY A 53 -24.74 3.98 -20.38
C GLY A 53 -25.50 4.97 -19.49
N LYS A 54 -26.61 5.54 -19.97
CA LYS A 54 -27.38 6.54 -19.21
C LYS A 54 -27.98 5.96 -17.92
N GLU A 55 -28.59 4.78 -17.99
CA GLU A 55 -29.17 4.12 -16.81
C GLU A 55 -28.07 3.64 -15.84
N THR A 56 -26.94 3.16 -16.36
CA THR A 56 -25.78 2.80 -15.52
C THR A 56 -25.27 4.02 -14.74
N LEU A 57 -25.13 5.18 -15.39
CA LEU A 57 -24.72 6.41 -14.72
C LEU A 57 -25.72 6.81 -13.64
N LYS A 58 -27.03 6.73 -13.94
CA LYS A 58 -28.09 7.05 -12.98
C LYS A 58 -28.05 6.12 -11.76
N VAL A 59 -27.97 4.81 -11.96
CA VAL A 59 -27.84 3.83 -10.87
C VAL A 59 -26.63 4.14 -10.00
N PHE A 60 -25.49 4.47 -10.61
CA PHE A 60 -24.29 4.86 -9.87
C PHE A 60 -24.52 6.13 -9.05
N THR A 61 -25.00 7.20 -9.68
CA THR A 61 -25.06 8.53 -9.03
C THR A 61 -26.18 8.65 -8.01
N GLU A 62 -27.30 7.99 -8.22
CA GLU A 62 -28.50 8.10 -7.37
C GLU A 62 -28.54 7.05 -6.24
N THR A 63 -27.84 5.91 -6.41
CA THR A 63 -27.91 4.82 -5.43
C THR A 63 -26.55 4.34 -4.95
N LEU A 64 -25.66 3.90 -5.86
CA LEU A 64 -24.43 3.20 -5.45
C LEU A 64 -23.42 4.16 -4.78
N ALA A 65 -23.22 5.33 -5.35
CA ALA A 65 -22.30 6.32 -4.76
C ALA A 65 -22.77 6.77 -3.37
N LEU A 66 -24.09 6.93 -3.18
CA LEU A 66 -24.70 7.34 -1.90
C LEU A 66 -24.71 6.22 -0.85
N ALA A 67 -24.44 4.99 -1.25
CA ALA A 67 -24.28 3.85 -0.33
C ALA A 67 -22.83 3.60 0.10
N CYS A 68 -21.93 4.55 -0.21
CA CYS A 68 -20.52 4.49 0.15
C CYS A 68 -20.17 5.62 1.13
N ILE A 69 -19.12 5.40 1.94
CA ILE A 69 -18.55 6.48 2.75
C ILE A 69 -17.75 7.40 1.84
N SER A 70 -18.08 8.71 1.86
CA SER A 70 -17.30 9.74 1.17
C SER A 70 -16.02 10.04 1.94
N THR A 71 -14.90 9.51 1.49
CA THR A 71 -13.60 9.65 2.18
C THR A 71 -13.06 11.09 2.15
N ASP A 72 -13.55 11.93 1.25
CA ASP A 72 -13.24 13.36 1.13
C ASP A 72 -14.07 14.23 2.10
N HIS A 73 -15.05 13.67 2.81
CA HIS A 73 -15.79 14.44 3.80
C HIS A 73 -14.89 14.79 5.00
N PRO A 74 -14.81 16.07 5.44
CA PRO A 74 -13.89 16.51 6.49
C PRO A 74 -14.16 15.90 7.86
N ARG A 75 -15.30 15.25 8.05
CA ARG A 75 -15.65 14.49 9.27
C ARG A 75 -15.42 12.99 9.13
N ASN A 76 -14.90 12.51 7.99
CA ASN A 76 -14.50 11.12 7.85
C ASN A 76 -13.15 10.92 8.54
N LEU A 77 -13.16 10.21 9.66
CA LEU A 77 -11.99 9.91 10.48
C LEU A 77 -11.76 8.38 10.59
N ALA A 78 -12.32 7.62 9.64
CA ALA A 78 -12.28 6.17 9.64
C ALA A 78 -11.41 5.62 8.51
N PHE A 79 -10.83 4.44 8.72
CA PHE A 79 -10.16 3.59 7.74
C PHE A 79 -8.83 4.07 7.17
N ILE A 80 -8.26 5.16 7.37
CA ILE A 80 -6.96 5.64 6.84
C ILE A 80 -6.96 6.14 5.38
N PRO A 81 -7.84 5.76 4.42
CA PRO A 81 -7.77 6.34 3.10
C PRO A 81 -7.93 7.86 3.16
N SER A 82 -7.18 8.57 2.31
CA SER A 82 -7.35 10.00 2.11
C SER A 82 -8.01 10.26 0.76
N ALA A 83 -8.75 11.35 0.67
CA ALA A 83 -9.29 11.78 -0.61
C ALA A 83 -8.14 12.06 -1.59
N PRO A 84 -8.21 11.58 -2.84
CA PRO A 84 -7.27 11.99 -3.86
C PRO A 84 -7.40 13.49 -4.14
N SER A 85 -6.32 14.12 -4.58
CA SER A 85 -6.39 15.51 -5.03
C SER A 85 -7.19 15.63 -6.32
N GLU A 86 -7.81 16.79 -6.55
CA GLU A 86 -8.60 17.03 -7.77
C GLU A 86 -7.74 16.86 -9.03
N TYR A 87 -6.48 17.26 -8.98
CA TYR A 87 -5.54 17.07 -10.09
C TYR A 87 -5.30 15.59 -10.38
N SER A 88 -5.09 14.77 -9.34
CA SER A 88 -4.84 13.35 -9.53
C SER A 88 -6.04 12.61 -10.10
N ASN A 89 -7.26 12.96 -9.68
CA ASN A 89 -8.49 12.43 -10.25
C ASN A 89 -8.64 12.73 -11.75
N LEU A 90 -8.31 13.97 -12.17
CA LEU A 90 -8.38 14.34 -13.58
C LEU A 90 -7.34 13.61 -14.43
N PHE A 91 -6.14 13.38 -13.90
CA PHE A 91 -5.12 12.61 -14.61
C PHE A 91 -5.42 11.13 -14.68
N ASP A 92 -6.14 10.55 -13.70
CA ASP A 92 -6.62 9.18 -13.76
C ASP A 92 -7.55 8.96 -14.96
N LEU A 93 -8.45 9.92 -15.22
CA LEU A 93 -9.27 9.93 -16.44
C LEU A 93 -8.42 9.98 -17.72
N VAL A 94 -7.38 10.81 -17.76
CA VAL A 94 -6.47 10.92 -18.92
C VAL A 94 -5.76 9.59 -19.19
N VAL A 95 -5.26 8.94 -18.15
CA VAL A 95 -4.60 7.64 -18.25
C VAL A 95 -5.57 6.57 -18.76
N GLY A 96 -6.79 6.51 -18.19
CA GLY A 96 -7.83 5.58 -18.63
C GLY A 96 -8.22 5.78 -20.11
N ALA A 97 -8.41 7.03 -20.54
CA ALA A 97 -8.74 7.36 -21.93
C ALA A 97 -7.61 7.03 -22.91
N SER A 98 -6.35 7.02 -22.45
CA SER A 98 -5.19 6.75 -23.29
C SER A 98 -4.92 5.26 -23.51
N SER A 99 -5.63 4.36 -22.82
CA SER A 99 -5.49 2.90 -22.93
C SER A 99 -4.03 2.41 -22.78
N LEU A 100 -3.29 2.99 -21.84
CA LEU A 100 -1.88 2.67 -21.62
C LEU A 100 -1.72 1.35 -20.87
N TYR A 101 -0.71 0.56 -21.25
CA TYR A 101 -0.27 -0.61 -20.54
C TYR A 101 1.17 -0.42 -20.03
N GLY A 102 1.33 -0.40 -18.72
CA GLY A 102 2.63 -0.13 -18.06
C GLY A 102 3.41 -1.39 -17.64
N GLY A 103 3.03 -2.58 -18.10
CA GLY A 103 3.61 -3.85 -17.65
C GLY A 103 5.02 -4.14 -18.16
N SER A 104 5.46 -3.49 -19.21
CA SER A 104 6.82 -3.62 -19.74
C SER A 104 7.31 -2.32 -20.38
N TRP A 105 8.64 -2.16 -20.41
CA TRP A 105 9.27 -1.02 -21.12
C TRP A 105 8.92 -1.00 -22.61
N GLN A 106 8.86 -2.16 -23.24
CA GLN A 106 8.61 -2.25 -24.67
C GLN A 106 7.22 -1.76 -25.07
N GLU A 107 6.22 -2.02 -24.21
CA GLU A 107 4.82 -1.69 -24.49
C GLU A 107 4.40 -0.34 -23.94
N GLY A 108 5.01 0.08 -22.83
CA GLY A 108 4.62 1.28 -22.09
C GLY A 108 5.78 2.11 -21.58
N ALA A 109 6.82 2.36 -22.41
CA ALA A 109 8.03 3.08 -22.00
C ALA A 109 7.72 4.40 -21.28
N GLY A 110 6.72 5.18 -21.73
CA GLY A 110 6.33 6.43 -21.09
C GLY A 110 5.73 6.22 -19.69
N ALA A 111 4.88 5.22 -19.51
CA ALA A 111 4.30 4.88 -18.21
C ALA A 111 5.38 4.35 -17.25
N VAL A 112 6.22 3.43 -17.70
CA VAL A 112 7.33 2.88 -16.90
C VAL A 112 8.36 3.96 -16.55
N PHE A 113 8.62 4.90 -17.45
CA PHE A 113 9.49 6.06 -17.16
C PHE A 113 8.89 6.92 -16.04
N ALA A 114 7.61 7.26 -16.12
CA ALA A 114 6.94 8.05 -15.10
C ALA A 114 6.94 7.33 -13.74
N GLU A 115 6.66 6.02 -13.73
CA GLU A 115 6.75 5.18 -12.54
C GLU A 115 8.14 5.22 -11.91
N ASN A 116 9.18 5.03 -12.71
CA ASN A 116 10.56 5.08 -12.23
C ASN A 116 10.94 6.45 -11.66
N GLN A 117 10.38 7.55 -12.20
CA GLN A 117 10.59 8.89 -11.64
C GLN A 117 9.93 9.04 -10.26
N ALA A 118 8.71 8.54 -10.10
CA ALA A 118 8.01 8.56 -8.81
C ALA A 118 8.73 7.70 -7.77
N ILE A 119 9.16 6.49 -8.15
CA ILE A 119 9.96 5.60 -7.28
C ILE A 119 11.29 6.27 -6.89
N LYS A 120 11.98 6.89 -7.85
CA LYS A 120 13.23 7.61 -7.57
C LYS A 120 13.02 8.74 -6.56
N TRP A 121 11.96 9.51 -6.70
CA TRP A 121 11.63 10.56 -5.74
C TRP A 121 11.42 10.00 -4.33
N LEU A 122 10.71 8.88 -4.19
CA LEU A 122 10.53 8.21 -2.89
C LEU A 122 11.86 7.70 -2.31
N ILE A 123 12.73 7.15 -3.15
CA ILE A 123 14.10 6.72 -2.76
C ILE A 123 14.90 7.91 -2.22
N ASP A 124 14.88 9.03 -2.93
CA ASP A 124 15.65 10.22 -2.57
C ASP A 124 15.16 10.83 -1.24
N ILE A 125 13.83 10.92 -1.03
CA ILE A 125 13.30 11.44 0.24
C ILE A 125 13.53 10.50 1.43
N ALA A 126 13.53 9.18 1.19
CA ALA A 126 13.83 8.18 2.22
C ALA A 126 15.34 8.04 2.50
N GLY A 127 16.21 8.64 1.69
CA GLY A 127 17.66 8.59 1.89
C GLY A 127 18.30 7.26 1.51
N LEU A 128 17.65 6.42 0.73
CA LEU A 128 18.24 5.18 0.23
C LEU A 128 19.31 5.47 -0.86
N PRO A 129 20.24 4.53 -1.12
CA PRO A 129 21.24 4.71 -2.15
C PRO A 129 20.61 4.83 -3.56
N SER A 130 21.25 5.55 -4.46
CA SER A 130 20.78 5.77 -5.84
C SER A 130 20.63 4.48 -6.67
N SER A 131 21.22 3.37 -6.20
CA SER A 131 21.07 2.03 -6.79
C SER A 131 19.78 1.31 -6.35
N ALA A 132 19.05 1.87 -5.37
CA ALA A 132 17.74 1.35 -4.97
C ALA A 132 16.74 1.48 -6.12
N GLY A 133 15.72 0.65 -6.09
CA GLY A 133 14.68 0.64 -7.11
C GLY A 133 13.41 -0.01 -6.59
N GLY A 134 12.35 0.08 -7.36
CA GLY A 134 11.06 -0.43 -6.91
C GLY A 134 10.05 -0.57 -8.03
N VAL A 135 8.82 -0.81 -7.64
CA VAL A 135 7.66 -0.98 -8.51
C VAL A 135 6.40 -0.58 -7.79
N PHE A 136 5.38 -0.10 -8.50
CA PHE A 136 4.05 0.03 -7.94
C PHE A 136 3.31 -1.32 -7.97
N VAL A 137 2.61 -1.62 -6.88
CA VAL A 137 1.78 -2.82 -6.71
C VAL A 137 0.40 -2.44 -6.17
N GLN A 138 -0.54 -3.39 -6.19
CA GLN A 138 -1.91 -3.19 -5.73
C GLN A 138 -1.99 -3.20 -4.20
N GLY A 139 -1.76 -2.04 -3.59
CA GLY A 139 -1.91 -1.80 -2.16
C GLY A 139 -0.83 -2.43 -1.27
N GLY A 140 -0.74 -1.93 -0.04
CA GLY A 140 0.29 -2.29 0.93
C GLY A 140 0.33 -3.77 1.28
N THR A 141 -0.79 -4.50 1.20
CA THR A 141 -0.83 -5.95 1.46
C THR A 141 0.04 -6.72 0.46
N MET A 142 -0.04 -6.39 -0.82
CA MET A 142 0.80 -7.01 -1.85
C MET A 142 2.24 -6.54 -1.75
N GLY A 143 2.46 -5.28 -1.41
CA GLY A 143 3.80 -4.75 -1.17
C GLY A 143 4.52 -5.46 -0.03
N ASN A 144 3.88 -5.59 1.12
CA ASN A 144 4.41 -6.33 2.27
C ASN A 144 4.69 -7.80 1.93
N LEU A 145 3.74 -8.48 1.28
CA LEU A 145 3.92 -9.89 0.87
C LEU A 145 5.13 -10.03 -0.06
N SER A 146 5.22 -9.20 -1.11
CA SER A 146 6.32 -9.27 -2.08
C SER A 146 7.68 -9.01 -1.44
N ALA A 147 7.79 -8.00 -0.55
CA ALA A 147 9.01 -7.71 0.18
C ALA A 147 9.47 -8.88 1.05
N LEU A 148 8.54 -9.47 1.79
CA LEU A 148 8.82 -10.58 2.71
C LEU A 148 9.12 -11.89 1.98
N VAL A 149 8.54 -12.11 0.79
CA VAL A 149 8.91 -13.23 -0.09
C VAL A 149 10.36 -13.11 -0.53
N VAL A 150 10.81 -11.92 -0.95
CA VAL A 150 12.21 -11.67 -1.32
C VAL A 150 13.13 -11.92 -0.11
N ALA A 151 12.80 -11.37 1.04
CA ALA A 151 13.57 -11.57 2.28
C ALA A 151 13.73 -13.06 2.61
N ARG A 152 12.63 -13.83 2.58
CA ARG A 152 12.64 -15.28 2.84
C ARG A 152 13.48 -16.03 1.83
N ASP A 153 13.39 -15.68 0.55
CA ASP A 153 14.14 -16.35 -0.51
C ASP A 153 15.66 -16.17 -0.34
N GLN A 154 16.10 -14.98 0.09
CA GLN A 154 17.53 -14.73 0.33
C GLN A 154 18.08 -15.61 1.47
N VAL A 155 17.37 -15.69 2.60
CA VAL A 155 17.85 -16.48 3.74
C VAL A 155 17.79 -18.00 3.49
N ARG A 156 16.84 -18.48 2.70
CA ARG A 156 16.77 -19.90 2.30
C ARG A 156 18.00 -20.34 1.50
N LYS A 157 18.57 -19.47 0.69
CA LYS A 157 19.80 -19.75 -0.07
C LYS A 157 21.01 -19.93 0.82
N THR A 158 21.07 -19.22 1.94
CA THR A 158 22.21 -19.24 2.86
C THR A 158 22.05 -20.21 4.04
N HIS A 159 20.82 -20.60 4.36
CA HIS A 159 20.50 -21.46 5.50
C HIS A 159 19.50 -22.56 5.09
N PRO A 160 19.89 -23.49 4.22
CA PRO A 160 18.98 -24.51 3.68
C PRO A 160 18.43 -25.48 4.74
N ASP A 161 19.13 -25.66 5.85
CA ASP A 161 18.76 -26.59 6.93
C ASP A 161 17.79 -25.99 7.97
N THR A 162 17.35 -24.74 7.79
CA THR A 162 16.41 -24.13 8.73
C THR A 162 15.02 -24.72 8.56
N GLN A 163 14.51 -25.33 9.63
CA GLN A 163 13.21 -26.01 9.60
C GLN A 163 12.03 -25.04 9.60
N ARG A 164 12.13 -23.92 10.30
CA ARG A 164 11.02 -22.95 10.42
C ARG A 164 11.51 -21.51 10.45
N TRP A 165 10.93 -20.70 9.60
CA TRP A 165 11.23 -19.27 9.48
C TRP A 165 10.20 -18.41 10.21
N VAL A 166 10.63 -17.25 10.70
CA VAL A 166 9.82 -16.35 11.54
C VAL A 166 9.97 -14.90 11.07
N ILE A 167 8.87 -14.17 11.04
CA ILE A 167 8.84 -12.70 10.92
C ILE A 167 8.70 -12.11 12.32
N ALA A 168 9.56 -11.18 12.70
CA ALA A 168 9.42 -10.40 13.93
C ALA A 168 8.75 -9.06 13.62
N CYS A 169 7.68 -8.74 14.35
CA CYS A 169 6.95 -7.47 14.19
C CYS A 169 6.25 -7.07 15.48
N SER A 170 5.81 -5.82 15.56
CA SER A 170 4.98 -5.33 16.65
C SER A 170 3.65 -6.10 16.73
N ALA A 171 3.08 -6.22 17.93
CA ALA A 171 1.71 -6.64 18.13
C ALA A 171 0.72 -5.73 17.39
N GLU A 172 1.05 -4.44 17.23
CA GLU A 172 0.26 -3.42 16.54
C GLU A 172 0.47 -3.38 15.01
N SER A 173 1.33 -4.24 14.44
CA SER A 173 1.55 -4.31 13.00
C SER A 173 0.27 -4.65 12.25
N HIS A 174 0.11 -4.08 11.05
CA HIS A 174 -1.06 -4.31 10.20
C HIS A 174 -1.26 -5.80 9.90
N SER A 175 -2.53 -6.23 9.80
CA SER A 175 -2.92 -7.62 9.56
C SER A 175 -2.31 -8.25 8.30
N SER A 176 -1.89 -7.44 7.32
CA SER A 176 -1.19 -7.89 6.12
C SER A 176 0.09 -8.67 6.41
N ILE A 177 0.80 -8.34 7.50
CA ILE A 177 2.00 -9.09 7.92
C ILE A 177 1.63 -10.51 8.36
N THR A 178 0.55 -10.65 9.14
CA THR A 178 0.02 -11.96 9.53
C THR A 178 -0.47 -12.75 8.33
N SER A 179 -1.18 -12.08 7.41
CA SER A 179 -1.64 -12.71 6.16
C SER A 179 -0.48 -13.15 5.29
N ALA A 180 0.56 -12.32 5.14
CA ALA A 180 1.78 -12.69 4.40
C ALA A 180 2.48 -13.91 5.01
N ALA A 181 2.59 -13.97 6.34
CA ALA A 181 3.17 -15.11 7.02
C ALA A 181 2.37 -16.41 6.76
N HIS A 182 1.05 -16.31 6.79
CA HIS A 182 0.17 -17.45 6.50
C HIS A 182 0.36 -17.93 5.05
N VAL A 183 0.36 -17.03 4.07
CA VAL A 183 0.58 -17.37 2.65
C VAL A 183 1.96 -18.00 2.43
N MET A 184 2.97 -17.50 3.13
CA MET A 184 4.35 -17.99 2.99
C MET A 184 4.64 -19.26 3.80
N ASP A 185 3.71 -19.74 4.61
CA ASP A 185 3.91 -20.83 5.58
C ASP A 185 5.11 -20.57 6.50
N VAL A 186 5.14 -19.41 7.14
CA VAL A 186 6.13 -19.02 8.14
C VAL A 186 5.43 -18.57 9.42
N ASP A 187 6.17 -18.55 10.52
CA ASP A 187 5.64 -18.11 11.82
C ASP A 187 5.77 -16.59 12.00
N ILE A 188 5.03 -16.07 12.98
CA ILE A 188 5.17 -14.69 13.44
C ILE A 188 5.62 -14.68 14.89
N LEU A 189 6.58 -13.83 15.19
CA LEU A 189 6.98 -13.41 16.53
C LEU A 189 6.40 -12.01 16.76
N LYS A 190 5.24 -11.93 17.40
CA LYS A 190 4.65 -10.68 17.84
C LYS A 190 5.34 -10.21 19.11
N ILE A 191 5.81 -8.98 19.10
CA ILE A 191 6.60 -8.39 20.17
C ILE A 191 5.82 -7.21 20.75
N GLU A 192 5.71 -7.17 22.06
CA GLU A 192 5.10 -6.06 22.77
C GLU A 192 5.93 -4.78 22.58
N THR A 193 5.23 -3.67 22.46
CA THR A 193 5.82 -2.34 22.32
C THR A 193 6.33 -1.83 23.68
N ASN A 194 7.20 -0.83 23.64
CA ASN A 194 7.65 -0.14 24.85
C ASN A 194 6.55 0.78 25.43
N SER A 195 6.87 1.53 26.50
CA SER A 195 5.92 2.43 27.17
C SER A 195 5.42 3.58 26.30
N GLU A 196 6.10 3.88 25.18
CA GLU A 196 5.68 4.87 24.19
C GLU A 196 4.87 4.24 23.04
N LEU A 197 4.49 2.96 23.18
CA LEU A 197 3.79 2.16 22.18
C LEU A 197 4.58 1.98 20.87
N ARG A 198 5.91 2.01 20.95
CA ARG A 198 6.83 1.84 19.82
C ARG A 198 7.56 0.51 19.93
N LEU A 199 7.69 -0.20 18.82
CA LEU A 199 8.63 -1.30 18.72
C LEU A 199 10.06 -0.72 18.62
N ASP A 200 11.00 -1.29 19.35
CA ASP A 200 12.41 -0.90 19.34
C ASP A 200 13.36 -2.11 19.25
N GLY A 201 14.63 -1.80 18.97
CA GLY A 201 15.64 -2.82 18.76
C GLY A 201 15.96 -3.67 19.99
N GLU A 202 15.81 -3.13 21.20
CA GLU A 202 16.07 -3.85 22.46
C GLU A 202 15.02 -4.95 22.68
N HIS A 203 13.73 -4.60 22.55
CA HIS A 203 12.63 -5.55 22.66
C HIS A 203 12.73 -6.64 21.60
N VAL A 204 13.08 -6.26 20.36
CA VAL A 204 13.27 -7.22 19.26
C VAL A 204 14.46 -8.14 19.54
N ALA A 205 15.59 -7.61 19.95
CA ALA A 205 16.78 -8.40 20.26
C ALA A 205 16.50 -9.43 21.35
N LYS A 206 15.88 -9.01 22.44
CA LYS A 206 15.49 -9.89 23.56
C LYS A 206 14.55 -11.00 23.11
N ALA A 207 13.50 -10.67 22.36
CA ALA A 207 12.52 -11.64 21.88
C ALA A 207 13.15 -12.68 20.92
N ILE A 208 14.09 -12.25 20.07
CA ILE A 208 14.84 -13.15 19.19
C ILE A 208 15.73 -14.10 20.01
N ASP A 209 16.43 -13.61 21.02
CA ASP A 209 17.29 -14.42 21.87
C ASP A 209 16.49 -15.45 22.67
N GLU A 210 15.33 -15.09 23.20
CA GLU A 210 14.40 -16.00 23.86
C GLU A 210 13.87 -17.07 22.90
N LEU A 211 13.50 -16.68 21.67
CA LEU A 211 13.08 -17.62 20.63
C LEU A 211 14.17 -18.65 20.29
N HIS A 212 15.40 -18.19 20.11
CA HIS A 212 16.53 -19.05 19.76
C HIS A 212 16.95 -19.97 20.93
N ALA A 213 16.80 -19.52 22.18
CA ALA A 213 17.10 -20.34 23.36
C ALA A 213 16.09 -21.51 23.55
N THR A 214 14.89 -21.37 23.03
CA THR A 214 13.78 -22.31 23.28
C THR A 214 13.36 -23.12 22.03
N THR A 215 13.82 -22.72 20.85
CA THR A 215 13.38 -23.33 19.57
C THR A 215 14.51 -23.35 18.54
N ASN A 216 14.34 -24.20 17.50
CA ASN A 216 15.19 -24.19 16.30
C ASN A 216 14.68 -23.25 15.20
N LYS A 217 13.79 -22.31 15.54
CA LYS A 217 13.24 -21.34 14.59
C LYS A 217 14.23 -20.20 14.34
N ARG A 218 14.17 -19.60 13.15
CA ARG A 218 15.01 -18.45 12.79
C ARG A 218 14.19 -17.26 12.32
N VAL A 219 14.46 -16.09 12.86
CA VAL A 219 13.93 -14.82 12.36
C VAL A 219 14.68 -14.43 11.10
N PHE A 220 13.95 -14.19 10.01
CA PHE A 220 14.51 -13.77 8.73
C PHE A 220 14.21 -12.32 8.38
N ALA A 221 13.15 -11.76 8.96
CA ALA A 221 12.75 -10.36 8.73
C ALA A 221 12.28 -9.73 10.02
N ILE A 222 12.69 -8.47 10.22
CA ILE A 222 12.13 -7.54 11.19
C ILE A 222 11.28 -6.54 10.42
N VAL A 223 10.02 -6.38 10.83
CA VAL A 223 9.11 -5.38 10.25
C VAL A 223 8.90 -4.25 11.24
N GLY A 224 9.40 -3.06 10.90
CA GLY A 224 9.10 -1.83 11.60
C GLY A 224 7.91 -1.11 10.93
N THR A 225 7.02 -0.56 11.73
CA THR A 225 5.85 0.17 11.22
C THR A 225 6.09 1.68 11.28
N ALA A 226 5.95 2.36 10.14
CA ALA A 226 6.07 3.80 10.06
C ALA A 226 4.66 4.43 9.97
N GLY A 227 4.00 4.54 11.11
CA GLY A 227 2.61 4.99 11.24
C GLY A 227 1.62 3.83 11.34
N SER A 228 1.41 3.32 12.55
CA SER A 228 0.48 2.22 12.81
C SER A 228 -0.97 2.61 12.50
N THR A 229 -1.77 1.65 12.03
CA THR A 229 -3.15 1.88 11.58
C THR A 229 -4.04 2.53 12.63
N ASN A 230 -3.93 2.10 13.89
CA ASN A 230 -4.82 2.56 14.95
C ASN A 230 -4.34 3.84 15.65
N LEU A 231 -3.01 4.06 15.71
CA LEU A 231 -2.41 5.08 16.56
C LEU A 231 -1.57 6.10 15.78
N GLY A 232 -1.19 5.81 14.54
CA GLY A 232 -0.29 6.65 13.74
C GLY A 232 1.15 6.69 14.27
N ILE A 233 1.50 5.81 15.21
CA ILE A 233 2.82 5.79 15.86
C ILE A 233 3.86 5.21 14.90
N VAL A 234 5.04 5.83 14.87
CA VAL A 234 6.20 5.36 14.13
C VAL A 234 7.12 4.61 15.11
N ASP A 235 7.47 3.37 14.79
CA ASP A 235 8.42 2.57 15.57
C ASP A 235 9.83 3.22 15.61
N ASP A 236 10.69 2.80 16.51
CA ASP A 236 12.08 3.25 16.54
C ASP A 236 12.89 2.58 15.43
N LEU A 237 12.69 3.09 14.19
CA LEU A 237 13.28 2.52 12.99
C LEU A 237 14.81 2.48 13.05
N ALA A 238 15.45 3.45 13.73
CA ALA A 238 16.91 3.51 13.84
C ALA A 238 17.45 2.35 14.69
N SER A 239 16.82 2.07 15.84
CA SER A 239 17.22 0.95 16.68
C SER A 239 16.88 -0.41 16.04
N LEU A 240 15.75 -0.50 15.32
CA LEU A 240 15.38 -1.69 14.56
C LEU A 240 16.36 -1.98 13.43
N ALA A 241 16.75 -0.97 12.65
CA ALA A 241 17.75 -1.09 11.59
C ALA A 241 19.10 -1.58 12.15
N LYS A 242 19.55 -1.00 13.28
CA LYS A 242 20.76 -1.43 13.97
C LYS A 242 20.68 -2.91 14.37
N THR A 243 19.61 -3.31 15.04
CA THR A 243 19.41 -4.71 15.47
C THR A 243 19.37 -5.68 14.30
N ALA A 244 18.67 -5.31 13.21
CA ALA A 244 18.60 -6.11 11.99
C ALA A 244 19.99 -6.30 11.37
N LYS A 245 20.78 -5.23 11.26
CA LYS A 245 22.14 -5.25 10.72
C LYS A 245 23.08 -6.11 11.56
N GLU A 246 23.09 -5.94 12.89
CA GLU A 246 23.94 -6.70 13.82
C GLU A 246 23.64 -8.21 13.77
N ARG A 247 22.40 -8.58 13.47
CA ARG A 247 21.94 -9.98 13.40
C ARG A 247 21.85 -10.55 11.99
N ASN A 248 22.18 -9.74 10.96
CA ASN A 248 22.08 -10.10 9.55
C ASN A 248 20.65 -10.57 9.19
N ILE A 249 19.66 -9.80 9.62
CA ILE A 249 18.22 -10.03 9.38
C ILE A 249 17.71 -8.94 8.45
N TRP A 250 16.81 -9.28 7.50
CA TRP A 250 16.18 -8.32 6.60
C TRP A 250 15.37 -7.30 7.39
N PHE A 251 15.59 -6.02 7.12
CA PHE A 251 14.79 -4.94 7.69
C PHE A 251 13.80 -4.40 6.67
N HIS A 252 12.51 -4.61 6.93
CA HIS A 252 11.41 -4.09 6.13
C HIS A 252 10.64 -3.02 6.90
N VAL A 253 10.31 -1.90 6.23
CA VAL A 253 9.50 -0.84 6.82
C VAL A 253 8.12 -0.82 6.17
N ASP A 254 7.09 -1.18 6.95
CA ASP A 254 5.70 -0.94 6.58
C ASP A 254 5.35 0.53 6.83
N GLY A 255 5.52 1.33 5.80
CA GLY A 255 5.19 2.75 5.79
C GLY A 255 3.93 3.08 5.02
N ALA A 256 3.06 2.10 4.80
CA ALA A 256 1.87 2.21 3.95
C ALA A 256 1.10 3.53 4.17
N TYR A 257 0.91 3.93 5.43
CA TYR A 257 0.30 5.21 5.76
C TYR A 257 1.33 6.30 6.04
N GLY A 258 2.12 6.12 7.09
CA GLY A 258 2.83 7.25 7.71
C GLY A 258 4.13 7.64 7.05
N LEU A 259 4.73 6.78 6.19
CA LEU A 259 6.01 7.13 5.55
C LEU A 259 5.89 8.36 4.61
N ALA A 260 4.70 8.72 4.18
CA ALA A 260 4.43 10.00 3.54
C ALA A 260 4.86 11.22 4.38
N GLY A 261 4.94 11.08 5.70
CA GLY A 261 5.45 12.09 6.62
C GLY A 261 6.90 12.51 6.36
N LEU A 262 7.68 11.72 5.61
CA LEU A 262 9.01 12.14 5.11
C LEU A 262 8.96 13.43 4.29
N CYS A 263 7.82 13.75 3.69
CA CYS A 263 7.60 15.00 2.95
C CYS A 263 7.48 16.22 3.87
N ALA A 264 7.23 16.03 5.18
CA ALA A 264 7.02 17.10 6.13
C ALA A 264 8.27 17.30 7.02
N PRO A 265 9.01 18.41 6.85
CA PRO A 265 10.24 18.67 7.62
C PRO A 265 10.06 18.60 9.12
N SER A 266 8.89 19.01 9.63
CA SER A 266 8.58 19.05 11.06
C SER A 266 8.55 17.68 11.74
N VAL A 267 8.23 16.62 11.01
CA VAL A 267 8.11 15.25 11.54
C VAL A 267 9.12 14.28 10.94
N ARG A 268 9.94 14.73 10.00
CA ARG A 268 10.92 13.89 9.30
C ARG A 268 11.86 13.13 10.27
N HIS A 269 12.17 13.73 11.40
CA HIS A 269 13.04 13.13 12.41
C HIS A 269 12.49 11.82 13.01
N LEU A 270 11.16 11.59 12.93
CA LEU A 270 10.53 10.36 13.42
C LEU A 270 10.88 9.14 12.56
N TYR A 271 11.34 9.34 11.34
CA TYR A 271 11.60 8.29 10.35
C TYR A 271 13.08 7.95 10.22
N GLN A 272 13.94 8.43 11.12
CA GLN A 272 15.36 8.07 11.15
C GLN A 272 15.52 6.55 11.21
N GLY A 273 16.39 6.00 10.35
CA GLY A 273 16.58 4.56 10.18
C GLY A 273 15.89 3.96 8.96
N VAL A 274 14.94 4.67 8.32
CA VAL A 274 14.35 4.19 7.07
C VAL A 274 15.40 4.11 5.96
N GLU A 275 16.38 5.00 5.97
CA GLU A 275 17.53 5.01 5.06
C GLU A 275 18.36 3.73 5.11
N ASP A 276 18.26 2.94 6.16
CA ASP A 276 18.96 1.66 6.35
C ASP A 276 18.07 0.43 6.04
N ALA A 277 16.79 0.62 5.68
CA ALA A 277 15.90 -0.47 5.34
C ALA A 277 16.36 -1.24 4.08
N ASP A 278 16.18 -2.56 4.07
CA ASP A 278 16.36 -3.39 2.88
C ASP A 278 15.20 -3.24 1.91
N SER A 279 14.01 -2.98 2.43
CA SER A 279 12.81 -2.63 1.66
C SER A 279 11.85 -1.79 2.48
N PHE A 280 11.04 -0.99 1.79
CA PHE A 280 9.90 -0.33 2.41
C PHE A 280 8.71 -0.26 1.44
N ILE A 281 7.52 -0.03 2.01
CA ILE A 281 6.34 0.33 1.25
C ILE A 281 5.82 1.70 1.68
N VAL A 282 5.15 2.38 0.75
CA VAL A 282 4.29 3.54 1.02
C VAL A 282 3.11 3.52 0.06
N ASP A 283 1.92 3.83 0.55
CA ASP A 283 0.70 3.85 -0.26
C ASP A 283 0.37 5.30 -0.66
N PRO A 284 0.69 5.75 -1.89
CA PRO A 284 0.31 7.08 -2.34
C PRO A 284 -1.19 7.36 -2.28
N HIS A 285 -2.02 6.34 -2.45
CA HIS A 285 -3.47 6.44 -2.32
C HIS A 285 -3.97 6.72 -0.88
N LYS A 286 -3.05 6.75 0.09
CA LYS A 286 -3.32 7.19 1.46
C LYS A 286 -2.89 8.65 1.63
N TRP A 287 -1.80 8.92 2.26
CA TRP A 287 -1.41 10.27 2.68
C TRP A 287 -0.59 11.05 1.63
N LEU A 288 -0.44 10.52 0.41
CA LEU A 288 0.07 11.27 -0.75
C LEU A 288 -1.03 11.65 -1.76
N PHE A 289 -2.31 11.45 -1.41
CA PHE A 289 -3.48 11.93 -2.12
C PHE A 289 -3.58 11.50 -3.59
N ALA A 290 -3.10 10.29 -3.90
CA ALA A 290 -3.32 9.66 -5.21
C ALA A 290 -4.62 8.86 -5.23
N PRO A 291 -5.23 8.60 -6.40
CA PRO A 291 -6.36 7.69 -6.53
C PRO A 291 -6.03 6.25 -6.13
N PHE A 292 -7.05 5.47 -5.79
CA PHE A 292 -6.93 4.04 -5.58
C PHE A 292 -6.68 3.32 -6.92
N ASP A 293 -5.78 2.35 -7.00
CA ASP A 293 -5.06 1.78 -5.88
C ASP A 293 -3.56 1.89 -6.23
N ALA A 294 -2.71 2.32 -5.31
CA ALA A 294 -1.28 2.48 -5.55
C ALA A 294 -0.48 2.25 -4.27
N CYS A 295 0.46 1.30 -4.33
CA CYS A 295 1.49 1.09 -3.31
C CYS A 295 2.86 1.08 -3.97
N ALA A 296 3.75 1.94 -3.56
CA ALA A 296 5.15 1.89 -3.96
C ALA A 296 5.90 0.90 -3.07
N LEU A 297 6.48 -0.12 -3.68
CA LEU A 297 7.38 -1.07 -3.05
C LEU A 297 8.79 -0.79 -3.50
N VAL A 298 9.67 -0.45 -2.57
CA VAL A 298 11.07 -0.09 -2.83
C VAL A 298 12.00 -1.09 -2.17
N TYR A 299 13.05 -1.46 -2.89
CA TYR A 299 14.14 -2.30 -2.41
C TYR A 299 15.46 -1.54 -2.47
N ARG A 300 16.27 -1.66 -1.42
CA ARG A 300 17.66 -1.18 -1.41
C ARG A 300 18.49 -1.83 -2.53
N ASN A 301 18.27 -3.12 -2.75
CA ASN A 301 18.88 -3.89 -3.82
C ASN A 301 17.80 -4.57 -4.69
N PRO A 302 17.31 -3.90 -5.74
CA PRO A 302 16.24 -4.44 -6.59
C PRO A 302 16.63 -5.72 -7.36
N HIS A 303 17.93 -6.00 -7.47
CA HIS A 303 18.42 -7.24 -8.08
C HIS A 303 17.92 -8.50 -7.37
N LEU A 304 17.82 -8.43 -6.02
CA LEU A 304 17.31 -9.54 -5.22
C LEU A 304 15.84 -9.81 -5.52
N ALA A 305 15.03 -8.76 -5.66
CA ALA A 305 13.63 -8.88 -6.04
C ALA A 305 13.49 -9.51 -7.45
N LYS A 306 14.29 -9.04 -8.41
CA LYS A 306 14.30 -9.62 -9.76
C LYS A 306 14.63 -11.12 -9.74
N GLN A 307 15.61 -11.54 -8.96
CA GLN A 307 15.99 -12.96 -8.85
C GLN A 307 14.91 -13.84 -8.23
N THR A 308 14.05 -13.27 -7.38
CA THR A 308 12.99 -14.00 -6.69
C THR A 308 11.72 -14.11 -7.53
N HIS A 309 11.38 -13.05 -8.28
CA HIS A 309 10.10 -12.94 -9.00
C HIS A 309 10.20 -13.29 -10.50
N THR A 310 11.37 -13.55 -11.04
CA THR A 310 11.61 -13.97 -12.43
C THR A 310 12.36 -15.29 -12.51
#